data_84fbd7a7f3444cf22eef072c0ea83859
#
_entry.id   84fbd7a7f3444cf22eef072c0ea83859
#
_cell.length_a   1.000
_cell.length_b   1.000
_cell.length_c   1.000
_cell.angle_alpha   90.00
_cell.angle_beta   90.00
_cell.angle_gamma   90.00
#
_symmetry.space_group_name_H-M   'P 1'
#
loop_
_entity.id
_entity.type
_entity.pdbx_description
1 polymer ?
#
loop_
_entity_poly.entity_id
_entity_poly.type
_entity_poly.pdbx_seq_one_letter_code
_entity_poly.pdbx_strand_id
1 'polypeptide(L)'
;MPLLAIIYFSISGTTETLAHAVARGADGTAQVALCRITGDDIVSGRFRNESILETTDRADAVAFGSPTYMGGPAAQFKAFADASSDRWTRQRWSNKIAAGFTTGACASGDQLHTLTYFTILAAQHGMLWCGLDIPGGEDPGGRNRLGSQLGLATHLVDGALPQSDLDTAEYLGQRLARMASR
;
A
#
# COMPACT_ATOMS: atom_id res chain seq x y z
N MET A 1 8.43 -10.86 -16.28
CA MET A 1 7.75 -9.70 -15.71
C MET A 1 7.83 -9.83 -14.20
N PRO A 2 8.21 -8.77 -13.45
CA PRO A 2 8.20 -8.80 -12.01
C PRO A 2 6.78 -9.03 -11.46
N LEU A 3 6.69 -9.53 -10.23
CA LEU A 3 5.43 -9.68 -9.49
C LEU A 3 5.26 -8.52 -8.52
N LEU A 4 4.17 -7.76 -8.65
CA LEU A 4 3.72 -6.76 -7.68
C LEU A 4 2.60 -7.35 -6.82
N ALA A 5 2.85 -7.53 -5.52
CA ALA A 5 1.81 -7.87 -4.56
C ALA A 5 1.21 -6.59 -3.96
N ILE A 6 -0.11 -6.46 -4.00
CA ILE A 6 -0.84 -5.34 -3.38
C ILE A 6 -1.59 -5.90 -2.18
N ILE A 7 -1.03 -5.68 -0.98
CA ILE A 7 -1.56 -6.19 0.28
C ILE A 7 -2.40 -5.09 0.93
N TYR A 8 -3.69 -5.29 1.05
CA TYR A 8 -4.56 -4.24 1.56
C TYR A 8 -5.71 -4.74 2.43
N PHE A 9 -6.17 -3.87 3.32
CA PHE A 9 -7.42 -4.01 4.06
C PHE A 9 -8.40 -2.91 3.65
N SER A 10 -9.69 -3.27 3.52
CA SER A 10 -10.76 -2.33 3.19
C SER A 10 -12.08 -2.81 3.77
N ILE A 11 -12.81 -1.92 4.48
CA ILE A 11 -14.19 -2.16 4.93
C ILE A 11 -15.20 -1.51 3.97
N SER A 12 -15.05 -0.20 3.74
CA SER A 12 -16.00 0.60 2.95
C SER A 12 -15.78 0.55 1.44
N GLY A 13 -14.75 -0.17 0.95
CA GLY A 13 -14.39 -0.21 -0.46
C GLY A 13 -13.42 0.89 -0.92
N THR A 14 -13.21 1.96 -0.14
CA THR A 14 -12.36 3.09 -0.56
C THR A 14 -10.90 2.67 -0.77
N THR A 15 -10.31 1.97 0.19
CA THR A 15 -8.93 1.45 0.05
C THR A 15 -8.83 0.40 -1.06
N GLU A 16 -9.87 -0.40 -1.27
CA GLU A 16 -9.96 -1.38 -2.36
C GLU A 16 -9.96 -0.70 -3.73
N THR A 17 -10.71 0.40 -3.89
CA THR A 17 -10.71 1.20 -5.12
C THR A 17 -9.30 1.72 -5.45
N LEU A 18 -8.55 2.18 -4.45
CA LEU A 18 -7.14 2.56 -4.63
C LEU A 18 -6.26 1.38 -5.00
N ALA A 19 -6.45 0.22 -4.34
CA ALA A 19 -5.68 -0.99 -4.67
C ALA A 19 -5.86 -1.41 -6.13
N HIS A 20 -7.10 -1.32 -6.65
CA HIS A 20 -7.38 -1.56 -8.06
C HIS A 20 -6.75 -0.49 -8.98
N ALA A 21 -6.70 0.77 -8.57
CA ALA A 21 -6.02 1.81 -9.33
C ALA A 21 -4.49 1.57 -9.39
N VAL A 22 -3.87 1.20 -8.27
CA VAL A 22 -2.45 0.77 -8.23
C VAL A 22 -2.22 -0.41 -9.18
N ALA A 23 -3.13 -1.39 -9.19
CA ALA A 23 -3.06 -2.54 -10.10
C ALA A 23 -3.09 -2.12 -11.57
N ARG A 24 -4.04 -1.25 -11.96
CA ARG A 24 -4.11 -0.73 -13.33
C ARG A 24 -2.83 -0.01 -13.77
N GLY A 25 -2.22 0.76 -12.87
CA GLY A 25 -0.95 1.45 -13.16
C GLY A 25 0.22 0.52 -13.46
N ALA A 26 0.20 -0.70 -12.91
CA ALA A 26 1.24 -1.71 -13.14
C ALA A 26 0.98 -2.61 -14.36
N ASP A 27 -0.22 -2.52 -14.95
CA ASP A 27 -0.63 -3.37 -16.08
C ASP A 27 0.35 -3.26 -17.25
N GLY A 28 0.59 -4.39 -17.93
CA GLY A 28 1.56 -4.48 -19.04
C GLY A 28 3.04 -4.40 -18.62
N THR A 29 3.36 -4.02 -17.36
CA THR A 29 4.75 -3.90 -16.85
C THR A 29 5.07 -4.93 -15.79
N ALA A 30 4.11 -5.31 -14.94
CA ALA A 30 4.26 -6.33 -13.90
C ALA A 30 3.06 -7.29 -13.89
N GLN A 31 3.27 -8.50 -13.38
CA GLN A 31 2.16 -9.33 -12.93
C GLN A 31 1.64 -8.76 -11.61
N VAL A 32 0.33 -8.72 -11.42
CA VAL A 32 -0.27 -8.14 -10.22
C VAL A 32 -1.02 -9.21 -9.41
N ALA A 33 -0.73 -9.29 -8.13
CA ALA A 33 -1.49 -10.06 -7.16
C ALA A 33 -2.20 -9.13 -6.18
N LEU A 34 -3.54 -9.03 -6.27
CA LEU A 34 -4.38 -8.31 -5.31
C LEU A 34 -4.66 -9.23 -4.11
N CYS A 35 -4.15 -8.87 -2.96
CA CYS A 35 -4.23 -9.63 -1.71
C CYS A 35 -5.04 -8.85 -0.67
N ARG A 36 -6.35 -9.03 -0.68
CA ARG A 36 -7.24 -8.42 0.31
C ARG A 36 -7.17 -9.17 1.63
N ILE A 37 -6.84 -8.45 2.69
CA ILE A 37 -7.00 -8.93 4.07
C ILE A 37 -8.47 -8.79 4.44
N THR A 38 -9.05 -9.84 4.99
CA THR A 38 -10.46 -9.86 5.44
C THR A 38 -10.57 -10.12 6.94
N GLY A 39 -11.75 -9.94 7.50
CA GLY A 39 -12.01 -10.29 8.90
C GLY A 39 -11.83 -11.79 9.16
N ASP A 40 -12.13 -12.65 8.18
CA ASP A 40 -12.01 -14.10 8.28
C ASP A 40 -10.55 -14.59 8.35
N ASP A 41 -9.61 -13.77 7.89
CA ASP A 41 -8.18 -14.05 8.03
C ASP A 41 -7.66 -13.86 9.46
N ILE A 42 -8.48 -13.27 10.35
CA ILE A 42 -8.10 -12.96 11.73
C ILE A 42 -8.79 -13.91 12.71
N VAL A 43 -8.05 -14.85 13.24
CA VAL A 43 -8.53 -15.84 14.24
C VAL A 43 -7.87 -15.56 15.57
N SER A 44 -8.67 -15.30 16.61
CA SER A 44 -8.18 -14.98 17.95
C SER A 44 -7.12 -13.87 17.96
N GLY A 45 -7.34 -12.82 17.16
CA GLY A 45 -6.44 -11.67 17.03
C GLY A 45 -5.16 -11.93 16.22
N ARG A 46 -5.03 -13.10 15.60
CA ARG A 46 -3.87 -13.47 14.79
C ARG A 46 -4.26 -13.67 13.33
N PHE A 47 -3.45 -13.12 12.43
CA PHE A 47 -3.59 -13.37 10.99
C PHE A 47 -3.22 -14.82 10.64
N ARG A 48 -4.05 -15.48 9.82
CA ARG A 48 -3.93 -16.92 9.51
C ARG A 48 -3.91 -17.24 8.02
N ASN A 49 -3.95 -16.25 7.14
CA ASN A 49 -3.92 -16.48 5.69
C ASN A 49 -2.48 -16.59 5.19
N GLU A 50 -1.94 -17.80 5.19
CA GLU A 50 -0.57 -18.08 4.74
C GLU A 50 -0.37 -17.76 3.24
N SER A 51 -1.41 -17.91 2.41
CA SER A 51 -1.33 -17.65 0.97
C SER A 51 -0.94 -16.18 0.65
N ILE A 52 -1.42 -15.22 1.45
CA ILE A 52 -1.02 -13.80 1.31
C ILE A 52 0.45 -13.61 1.67
N LEU A 53 0.93 -14.25 2.74
CA LEU A 53 2.33 -14.18 3.14
C LEU A 53 3.25 -14.84 2.09
N GLU A 54 2.88 -16.00 1.56
CA GLU A 54 3.62 -16.68 0.49
C GLU A 54 3.64 -15.88 -0.81
N THR A 55 2.53 -15.19 -1.13
CA THR A 55 2.48 -14.28 -2.29
C THR A 55 3.44 -13.11 -2.10
N THR A 56 3.49 -12.55 -0.89
CA THR A 56 4.45 -11.51 -0.53
C THR A 56 5.90 -12.02 -0.62
N ASP A 57 6.13 -13.26 -0.20
CA ASP A 57 7.46 -13.91 -0.30
C ASP A 57 7.95 -14.00 -1.76
N ARG A 58 7.06 -14.25 -2.72
CA ARG A 58 7.39 -14.37 -4.15
C ARG A 58 7.46 -13.03 -4.89
N ALA A 59 6.87 -11.98 -4.34
CA ALA A 59 6.80 -10.69 -5.01
C ALA A 59 8.18 -10.01 -5.12
N ASP A 60 8.38 -9.24 -6.19
CA ASP A 60 9.55 -8.36 -6.39
C ASP A 60 9.27 -6.97 -5.82
N ALA A 61 8.01 -6.55 -5.82
CA ALA A 61 7.54 -5.31 -5.21
C ALA A 61 6.25 -5.53 -4.41
N VAL A 62 6.05 -4.70 -3.38
CA VAL A 62 4.87 -4.76 -2.50
C VAL A 62 4.28 -3.37 -2.32
N ALA A 63 2.97 -3.23 -2.54
CA ALA A 63 2.21 -2.06 -2.14
C ALA A 63 1.39 -2.38 -0.88
N PHE A 64 1.58 -1.62 0.19
CA PHE A 64 0.81 -1.74 1.42
C PHE A 64 -0.35 -0.76 1.43
N GLY A 65 -1.57 -1.24 1.68
CA GLY A 65 -2.80 -0.44 1.70
C GLY A 65 -3.64 -0.66 2.95
N SER A 66 -4.00 0.41 3.63
CA SER A 66 -4.92 0.35 4.78
C SER A 66 -5.62 1.68 4.95
N PRO A 67 -6.88 1.71 5.41
CA PRO A 67 -7.44 2.94 5.95
C PRO A 67 -6.69 3.36 7.20
N THR A 68 -6.65 4.66 7.47
CA THR A 68 -6.15 5.22 8.73
C THR A 68 -7.29 5.22 9.75
N TYR A 69 -7.15 4.40 10.78
CA TYR A 69 -8.08 4.34 11.92
C TYR A 69 -7.35 4.72 13.21
N MET A 70 -7.88 5.71 13.94
CA MET A 70 -7.27 6.20 15.18
C MET A 70 -5.76 6.51 15.04
N GLY A 71 -5.40 7.16 13.92
CA GLY A 71 -4.05 7.62 13.64
C GLY A 71 -3.07 6.56 13.12
N GLY A 72 -3.52 5.35 12.77
CA GLY A 72 -2.63 4.27 12.30
C GLY A 72 -3.33 3.32 11.32
N PRO A 73 -2.64 2.27 10.83
CA PRO A 73 -3.26 1.27 9.98
C PRO A 73 -4.32 0.48 10.76
N ALA A 74 -5.33 -0.01 10.05
CA ALA A 74 -6.37 -0.85 10.62
C ALA A 74 -5.78 -2.07 11.36
N ALA A 75 -6.46 -2.52 12.42
CA ALA A 75 -6.01 -3.65 13.24
C ALA A 75 -5.78 -4.93 12.42
N GLN A 76 -6.59 -5.16 11.37
CA GLN A 76 -6.43 -6.31 10.48
C GLN A 76 -5.13 -6.25 9.68
N PHE A 77 -4.77 -5.05 9.17
CA PHE A 77 -3.46 -4.87 8.53
C PHE A 77 -2.32 -5.07 9.54
N LYS A 78 -2.48 -4.56 10.76
CA LYS A 78 -1.48 -4.76 11.84
C LYS A 78 -1.31 -6.24 12.17
N ALA A 79 -2.39 -7.02 12.18
CA ALA A 79 -2.32 -8.47 12.41
C ALA A 79 -1.51 -9.19 11.30
N PHE A 80 -1.68 -8.79 10.01
CA PHE A 80 -0.84 -9.26 8.91
C PHE A 80 0.63 -8.90 9.13
N ALA A 81 0.92 -7.64 9.50
CA ALA A 81 2.28 -7.19 9.77
C ALA A 81 2.93 -7.99 10.91
N ASP A 82 2.20 -8.28 12.00
CA ASP A 82 2.71 -9.10 13.10
C ASP A 82 2.98 -10.55 12.69
N ALA A 83 2.14 -11.11 11.80
CA ALA A 83 2.33 -12.48 11.30
C ALA A 83 3.55 -12.62 10.39
N SER A 84 4.10 -11.51 9.87
CA SER A 84 5.30 -11.55 9.03
C SER A 84 6.62 -11.72 9.82
N SER A 85 6.56 -11.85 11.15
CA SER A 85 7.74 -11.92 12.03
C SER A 85 8.73 -13.05 11.66
N ASP A 86 8.23 -14.23 11.24
CA ASP A 86 9.09 -15.33 10.79
C ASP A 86 9.83 -15.00 9.49
N ARG A 87 9.20 -14.20 8.61
CA ARG A 87 9.82 -13.68 7.38
C ARG A 87 10.88 -12.64 7.71
N TRP A 88 10.59 -11.77 8.70
CA TRP A 88 11.54 -10.80 9.22
C TRP A 88 12.81 -11.47 9.78
N THR A 89 12.69 -12.48 10.61
CA THR A 89 13.83 -13.21 11.18
C THR A 89 14.76 -13.76 10.09
N ARG A 90 14.21 -14.17 8.96
CA ARG A 90 14.95 -14.74 7.82
C ARG A 90 15.26 -13.72 6.73
N GLN A 91 14.86 -12.44 6.91
CA GLN A 91 15.00 -11.35 5.95
C GLN A 91 14.50 -11.71 4.53
N ARG A 92 13.37 -12.47 4.46
CA ARG A 92 12.83 -12.99 3.17
C ARG A 92 12.34 -11.90 2.22
N TRP A 93 12.03 -10.71 2.74
CA TRP A 93 11.57 -9.58 1.94
C TRP A 93 12.66 -8.55 1.68
N SER A 94 13.91 -8.85 2.08
CA SER A 94 15.05 -7.95 1.87
C SER A 94 15.23 -7.59 0.39
N ASN A 95 15.50 -6.31 0.14
CA ASN A 95 15.70 -5.71 -1.18
C ASN A 95 14.46 -5.66 -2.10
N LYS A 96 13.28 -6.15 -1.67
CA LYS A 96 12.04 -5.90 -2.41
C LYS A 96 11.69 -4.41 -2.38
N ILE A 97 11.08 -3.92 -3.46
CA ILE A 97 10.60 -2.53 -3.50
C ILE A 97 9.28 -2.45 -2.74
N ALA A 98 9.12 -1.45 -1.86
CA ALA A 98 7.88 -1.25 -1.11
C ALA A 98 7.36 0.18 -1.28
N ALA A 99 6.03 0.33 -1.30
CA ALA A 99 5.35 1.62 -1.24
C ALA A 99 4.05 1.48 -0.44
N GLY A 100 3.36 2.61 -0.20
CA GLY A 100 2.12 2.58 0.56
C GLY A 100 1.07 3.56 0.09
N PHE A 101 -0.19 3.23 0.39
CA PHE A 101 -1.35 4.10 0.19
C PHE A 101 -2.34 3.96 1.34
N THR A 102 -3.01 5.04 1.67
CA THR A 102 -3.96 5.08 2.78
C THR A 102 -5.10 6.05 2.51
N THR A 103 -6.22 5.82 3.17
CA THR A 103 -7.38 6.69 3.17
C THR A 103 -7.70 7.14 4.60
N GLY A 104 -8.16 8.37 4.75
CA GLY A 104 -8.68 8.90 6.02
C GLY A 104 -10.03 9.56 5.85
N ALA A 105 -10.65 9.97 6.95
CA ALA A 105 -11.93 10.69 6.93
C ALA A 105 -11.76 12.17 6.59
N CYS A 106 -10.60 12.76 6.85
CA CYS A 106 -10.31 14.19 6.70
C CYS A 106 -9.01 14.40 5.94
N ALA A 107 -8.83 15.58 5.33
CA ALA A 107 -7.64 15.95 4.58
C ALA A 107 -6.34 15.87 5.41
N SER A 108 -6.40 16.23 6.68
CA SER A 108 -5.31 16.12 7.65
C SER A 108 -5.68 15.16 8.77
N GLY A 109 -6.00 13.91 8.42
CA GLY A 109 -6.50 12.88 9.34
C GLY A 109 -5.43 11.89 9.79
N ASP A 110 -4.20 12.35 10.01
CA ASP A 110 -3.05 11.54 10.46
C ASP A 110 -2.67 10.40 9.50
N GLN A 111 -3.06 10.49 8.21
CA GLN A 111 -2.69 9.51 7.19
C GLN A 111 -1.18 9.34 7.05
N LEU A 112 -0.41 10.42 7.29
CA LEU A 112 1.04 10.37 7.27
C LEU A 112 1.59 9.35 8.27
N HIS A 113 0.96 9.20 9.44
CA HIS A 113 1.41 8.22 10.43
C HIS A 113 1.22 6.77 9.94
N THR A 114 0.12 6.49 9.22
CA THR A 114 -0.07 5.18 8.57
C THR A 114 1.03 4.90 7.52
N LEU A 115 1.38 5.88 6.69
CA LEU A 115 2.46 5.76 5.72
C LEU A 115 3.83 5.59 6.39
N THR A 116 4.07 6.32 7.48
CA THR A 116 5.28 6.17 8.31
C THR A 116 5.36 4.76 8.90
N TYR A 117 4.24 4.21 9.39
CA TYR A 117 4.19 2.84 9.86
C TYR A 117 4.60 1.84 8.75
N PHE A 118 4.08 2.00 7.53
CA PHE A 118 4.47 1.14 6.40
C PHE A 118 5.95 1.26 6.06
N THR A 119 6.50 2.48 6.13
CA THR A 119 7.94 2.71 5.91
C THR A 119 8.79 1.97 6.96
N ILE A 120 8.36 2.02 8.23
CA ILE A 120 9.03 1.29 9.32
C ILE A 120 8.91 -0.23 9.12
N LEU A 121 7.72 -0.73 8.75
CA LEU A 121 7.53 -2.15 8.44
C LEU A 121 8.44 -2.59 7.28
N ALA A 122 8.52 -1.81 6.22
CA ALA A 122 9.41 -2.07 5.10
C ALA A 122 10.88 -2.10 5.55
N ALA A 123 11.31 -1.13 6.36
CA ALA A 123 12.67 -1.06 6.90
C ALA A 123 13.00 -2.27 7.80
N GLN A 124 12.08 -2.72 8.65
CA GLN A 124 12.23 -3.94 9.45
C GLN A 124 12.56 -5.15 8.56
N HIS A 125 11.90 -5.28 7.42
CA HIS A 125 12.10 -6.36 6.47
C HIS A 125 13.28 -6.15 5.49
N GLY A 126 14.05 -5.05 5.63
CA GLY A 126 15.14 -4.73 4.71
C GLY A 126 14.69 -4.35 3.30
N MET A 127 13.43 -3.92 3.14
CA MET A 127 12.87 -3.49 1.85
C MET A 127 13.33 -2.06 1.50
N LEU A 128 13.28 -1.72 0.21
CA LEU A 128 13.60 -0.40 -0.31
C LEU A 128 12.30 0.40 -0.50
N TRP A 129 12.15 1.49 0.25
CA TRP A 129 10.94 2.30 0.18
C TRP A 129 10.91 3.18 -1.07
N CYS A 130 9.81 3.14 -1.80
CA CYS A 130 9.53 3.92 -3.00
C CYS A 130 8.36 4.88 -2.72
N GLY A 131 8.68 6.12 -2.38
CA GLY A 131 7.69 7.19 -2.24
C GLY A 131 7.25 7.78 -3.58
N LEU A 132 6.40 8.81 -3.53
CA LEU A 132 6.00 9.59 -4.70
C LEU A 132 7.08 10.63 -5.03
N ASP A 133 7.45 10.74 -6.31
CA ASP A 133 8.36 11.74 -6.86
C ASP A 133 7.60 12.88 -7.57
N ILE A 134 6.36 13.12 -7.16
CA ILE A 134 5.50 14.20 -7.63
C ILE A 134 5.39 15.24 -6.52
N PRO A 135 5.95 16.46 -6.67
CA PRO A 135 5.74 17.54 -5.71
C PRO A 135 4.25 17.89 -5.61
N GLY A 136 3.75 18.01 -4.38
CA GLY A 136 2.36 18.39 -4.15
C GLY A 136 2.08 19.80 -4.68
N GLY A 137 0.98 19.94 -5.43
CA GLY A 137 0.57 21.21 -6.00
C GLY A 137 1.25 21.61 -7.31
N GLU A 138 2.27 20.88 -7.77
CA GLU A 138 3.06 21.23 -8.96
C GLU A 138 2.75 20.35 -10.18
N ASP A 139 1.98 19.28 -10.00
CA ASP A 139 1.63 18.38 -11.10
C ASP A 139 0.49 18.95 -11.95
N PRO A 140 0.65 19.09 -13.29
CA PRO A 140 -0.41 19.62 -14.14
C PRO A 140 -1.71 18.80 -14.11
N GLY A 141 -1.62 17.48 -13.84
CA GLY A 141 -2.76 16.59 -13.66
C GLY A 141 -3.36 16.59 -12.25
N GLY A 142 -2.78 17.36 -11.32
CA GLY A 142 -3.24 17.47 -9.93
C GLY A 142 -2.96 16.24 -9.07
N ARG A 143 -2.09 15.32 -9.52
CA ARG A 143 -1.69 14.16 -8.73
C ARG A 143 -0.94 14.59 -7.46
N ASN A 144 -0.95 13.72 -6.45
CA ASN A 144 -0.39 14.03 -5.12
C ASN A 144 -0.92 15.35 -4.53
N ARG A 145 -2.23 15.60 -4.67
CA ARG A 145 -2.87 16.86 -4.24
C ARG A 145 -2.68 17.19 -2.76
N LEU A 146 -2.49 16.19 -1.89
CA LEU A 146 -2.23 16.38 -0.46
C LEU A 146 -0.75 16.54 -0.12
N GLY A 147 0.15 16.44 -1.09
CA GLY A 147 1.59 16.65 -0.91
C GLY A 147 2.29 15.59 -0.08
N SER A 148 1.79 14.36 -0.07
CA SER A 148 2.38 13.27 0.71
C SER A 148 3.46 12.54 -0.08
N GLN A 149 4.75 12.83 0.19
CA GLN A 149 5.87 12.20 -0.53
C GLN A 149 6.16 10.77 -0.09
N LEU A 150 5.76 10.36 1.13
CA LEU A 150 5.97 8.99 1.58
C LEU A 150 5.09 7.96 0.83
N GLY A 151 3.98 8.38 0.24
CA GLY A 151 3.05 7.52 -0.49
C GLY A 151 1.72 8.23 -0.70
N LEU A 152 0.74 7.52 -1.22
CA LEU A 152 -0.57 8.12 -1.47
C LEU A 152 -1.39 8.23 -0.18
N ALA A 153 -1.73 9.46 0.21
CA ALA A 153 -2.75 9.78 1.20
C ALA A 153 -3.97 10.38 0.51
N THR A 154 -5.18 9.98 0.90
CA THR A 154 -6.43 10.52 0.35
C THR A 154 -7.57 10.53 1.37
N HIS A 155 -8.63 11.25 1.05
CA HIS A 155 -9.91 11.23 1.73
C HIS A 155 -11.03 11.45 0.70
N LEU A 156 -12.25 11.06 1.05
CA LEU A 156 -13.40 11.33 0.19
C LEU A 156 -13.71 12.84 0.17
N VAL A 157 -14.02 13.36 -1.01
CA VAL A 157 -14.54 14.70 -1.24
C VAL A 157 -15.94 14.50 -1.82
N ASP A 158 -16.95 15.09 -1.20
CA ASP A 158 -18.36 14.94 -1.58
C ASP A 158 -18.79 13.45 -1.73
N GLY A 159 -18.26 12.59 -0.85
CA GLY A 159 -18.59 11.17 -0.82
C GLY A 159 -17.88 10.30 -1.85
N ALA A 160 -16.97 10.86 -2.66
CA ALA A 160 -16.23 10.14 -3.69
C ALA A 160 -14.72 10.34 -3.58
N LEU A 161 -13.94 9.40 -4.12
CA LEU A 161 -12.51 9.59 -4.31
C LEU A 161 -12.28 10.59 -5.45
N PRO A 162 -11.47 11.63 -5.25
CA PRO A 162 -11.05 12.53 -6.33
C PRO A 162 -10.32 11.77 -7.45
N GLN A 163 -10.57 12.13 -8.70
CA GLN A 163 -9.90 11.50 -9.84
C GLN A 163 -8.38 11.65 -9.76
N SER A 164 -7.88 12.81 -9.32
CA SER A 164 -6.45 13.04 -9.12
C SER A 164 -5.79 12.07 -8.12
N ASP A 165 -6.55 11.58 -7.13
CA ASP A 165 -6.04 10.57 -6.19
C ASP A 165 -6.01 9.18 -6.83
N LEU A 166 -6.99 8.85 -7.67
CA LEU A 166 -6.97 7.63 -8.49
C LEU A 166 -5.81 7.65 -9.48
N ASP A 167 -5.57 8.77 -10.15
CA ASP A 167 -4.44 8.96 -11.06
C ASP A 167 -3.10 8.86 -10.30
N THR A 168 -3.06 9.34 -9.05
CA THR A 168 -1.88 9.17 -8.18
C THR A 168 -1.66 7.70 -7.81
N ALA A 169 -2.73 6.95 -7.54
CA ALA A 169 -2.65 5.52 -7.26
C ALA A 169 -2.14 4.72 -8.48
N GLU A 170 -2.65 5.03 -9.67
CA GLU A 170 -2.16 4.44 -10.92
C GLU A 170 -0.68 4.76 -11.14
N TYR A 171 -0.28 6.01 -10.94
CA TYR A 171 1.13 6.40 -11.04
C TYR A 171 2.01 5.65 -10.04
N LEU A 172 1.55 5.44 -8.80
CA LEU A 172 2.28 4.67 -7.79
C LEU A 172 2.49 3.23 -8.26
N GLY A 173 1.48 2.58 -8.83
CA GLY A 173 1.57 1.25 -9.40
C GLY A 173 2.57 1.18 -10.56
N GLN A 174 2.49 2.12 -11.49
CA GLN A 174 3.44 2.23 -12.60
C GLN A 174 4.88 2.43 -12.11
N ARG A 175 5.07 3.27 -11.09
CA ARG A 175 6.39 3.52 -10.50
C ARG A 175 6.96 2.26 -9.85
N LEU A 176 6.16 1.54 -9.05
CA LEU A 176 6.57 0.27 -8.43
C LEU A 176 6.96 -0.77 -9.47
N ALA A 177 6.15 -0.96 -10.51
CA ALA A 177 6.43 -1.92 -11.58
C ALA A 177 7.74 -1.60 -12.31
N ARG A 178 7.99 -0.31 -12.61
CA ARG A 178 9.25 0.15 -13.22
C ARG A 178 10.47 -0.08 -12.32
N MET A 179 10.33 0.17 -11.02
CA MET A 179 11.43 -0.03 -10.08
C MET A 179 11.76 -1.51 -9.87
N ALA A 180 10.75 -2.37 -9.85
CA ALA A 180 10.91 -3.83 -9.73
C ALA A 180 11.49 -4.48 -10.99
N SER A 181 11.45 -3.79 -12.14
CA SER A 181 11.99 -4.29 -13.43
C SER A 181 13.48 -3.97 -13.62
N ARG A 182 14.11 -3.24 -12.71
CA ARG A 182 15.53 -2.86 -12.75
C ARG A 182 16.40 -3.89 -12.07
#